data_ad3cf00b930edae6709a0103252b1010
#
_entry.id   ad3cf00b930edae6709a0103252b1010
#
_cell.length_a   1.000
_cell.length_b   1.000
_cell.length_c   1.000
_cell.angle_alpha   90.00
_cell.angle_beta   90.00
_cell.angle_gamma   90.00
#
_symmetry.space_group_name_H-M   'P 1'
#
loop_
_entity.id
_entity.type
_entity.pdbx_description
1 polymer ?
#
loop_
_entity_poly.entity_id
_entity_poly.type
_entity_poly.pdbx_seq_one_letter_code
_entity_poly.pdbx_strand_id
1 'polypeptide(L)'
;MRKYLTIILILAITTASAKPKHDFVRIKTTMGECIIMLYNQTPKHHDNFLKLTKEGFYNGTLFHRVIQEFMIQGGDPSSKNATPGQSLGSGDLGYRVDAEFRDSLFHKRGVLAAASDGNPEKASSASQFYIVQGKKWTDTSLDELRVKRMNNRVIPEPQRKVYKEIGGSPHLDQTYTVYGEVVKGIEMVDAIASVKKSASNRPLEDIKMEVSILKKKEVRKLEKQLGLKNNTL
;
A
#
# COMPACT_ATOMS: atom_id res chain seq x y z
N MET A 1 -15.83 -47.67 56.11
CA MET A 1 -16.30 -47.26 54.84
C MET A 1 -15.57 -45.96 54.50
N ARG A 2 -14.55 -46.00 53.62
CA ARG A 2 -13.74 -44.84 53.18
C ARG A 2 -14.42 -44.23 51.92
N LYS A 3 -14.89 -43.01 52.03
CA LYS A 3 -15.43 -42.23 50.88
C LYS A 3 -14.26 -41.61 50.13
N TYR A 4 -14.01 -42.06 48.89
CA TYR A 4 -13.06 -41.39 47.96
C TYR A 4 -13.73 -40.19 47.30
N LEU A 5 -13.22 -39.02 47.60
CA LEU A 5 -13.63 -37.77 46.95
C LEU A 5 -12.82 -37.61 45.66
N THR A 6 -13.43 -37.86 44.49
CA THR A 6 -12.79 -37.68 43.20
C THR A 6 -12.86 -36.18 42.83
N ILE A 7 -11.72 -35.51 42.90
CA ILE A 7 -11.59 -34.11 42.44
C ILE A 7 -11.40 -34.14 40.92
N ILE A 8 -12.42 -33.70 40.16
CA ILE A 8 -12.32 -33.52 38.72
C ILE A 8 -11.65 -32.16 38.49
N LEU A 9 -10.37 -32.17 38.08
CA LEU A 9 -9.63 -30.98 37.67
C LEU A 9 -10.06 -30.60 36.25
N ILE A 10 -10.92 -29.58 36.11
CA ILE A 10 -11.30 -29.03 34.80
C ILE A 10 -10.13 -28.17 34.33
N LEU A 11 -9.34 -28.72 33.39
CA LEU A 11 -8.27 -28.00 32.72
C LEU A 11 -8.91 -27.04 31.70
N ALA A 12 -9.03 -25.74 32.03
CA ALA A 12 -9.47 -24.74 31.13
C ALA A 12 -8.38 -24.52 30.05
N ILE A 13 -8.55 -25.13 28.88
CA ILE A 13 -7.70 -24.88 27.72
C ILE A 13 -8.02 -23.47 27.20
N THR A 14 -7.26 -22.49 27.65
CA THR A 14 -7.27 -21.15 27.02
C THR A 14 -6.60 -21.28 25.66
N THR A 15 -7.41 -21.36 24.61
CA THR A 15 -6.92 -21.26 23.24
C THR A 15 -6.35 -19.86 23.04
N ALA A 16 -5.05 -19.69 23.20
CA ALA A 16 -4.35 -18.47 22.80
C ALA A 16 -4.57 -18.28 21.30
N SER A 17 -5.44 -17.36 20.96
CA SER A 17 -5.70 -17.02 19.56
C SER A 17 -4.42 -16.41 18.98
N ALA A 18 -3.72 -17.13 18.14
CA ALA A 18 -2.52 -16.66 17.46
C ALA A 18 -2.78 -15.28 16.82
N LYS A 19 -1.78 -14.39 16.96
CA LYS A 19 -1.82 -13.06 16.33
C LYS A 19 -1.91 -13.24 14.81
N PRO A 20 -2.74 -12.48 14.07
CA PRO A 20 -2.72 -12.51 12.62
C PRO A 20 -1.31 -12.27 12.08
N LYS A 21 -0.92 -13.02 11.06
CA LYS A 21 0.44 -12.95 10.49
C LYS A 21 0.63 -11.71 9.62
N HIS A 22 -0.46 -11.15 9.10
CA HIS A 22 -0.46 -10.00 8.21
C HIS A 22 -1.35 -8.89 8.76
N ASP A 23 -0.92 -7.66 8.59
CA ASP A 23 -1.74 -6.48 8.84
C ASP A 23 -2.39 -6.00 7.53
N PHE A 24 -3.69 -5.72 7.61
CA PHE A 24 -4.48 -5.24 6.48
C PHE A 24 -5.11 -3.91 6.82
N VAL A 25 -5.09 -3.01 5.84
CA VAL A 25 -5.67 -1.68 5.94
C VAL A 25 -6.74 -1.53 4.84
N ARG A 26 -7.90 -0.96 5.21
CA ARG A 26 -8.94 -0.56 4.27
C ARG A 26 -8.78 0.92 3.97
N ILE A 27 -8.79 1.27 2.69
CA ILE A 27 -9.00 2.64 2.21
C ILE A 27 -10.38 2.69 1.58
N LYS A 28 -11.23 3.60 2.08
CA LYS A 28 -12.59 3.85 1.57
C LYS A 28 -12.68 5.27 1.04
N THR A 29 -13.36 5.42 -0.09
CA THR A 29 -13.65 6.69 -0.75
C THR A 29 -15.09 6.70 -1.28
N THR A 30 -15.55 7.81 -1.83
CA THR A 30 -16.82 7.88 -2.59
C THR A 30 -16.79 7.04 -3.88
N MET A 31 -15.59 6.62 -4.34
CA MET A 31 -15.40 5.82 -5.56
C MET A 31 -15.21 4.32 -5.29
N GLY A 32 -15.46 3.87 -4.06
CA GLY A 32 -15.31 2.48 -3.64
C GLY A 32 -14.32 2.30 -2.50
N GLU A 33 -13.94 1.04 -2.27
CA GLU A 33 -12.96 0.69 -1.24
C GLU A 33 -11.93 -0.32 -1.76
N CYS A 34 -10.71 -0.26 -1.23
CA CYS A 34 -9.74 -1.32 -1.42
C CYS A 34 -9.17 -1.80 -0.08
N ILE A 35 -8.68 -3.04 -0.07
CA ILE A 35 -7.96 -3.62 1.07
C ILE A 35 -6.52 -3.85 0.65
N ILE A 36 -5.61 -3.36 1.46
CA ILE A 36 -4.17 -3.44 1.26
C ILE A 36 -3.58 -4.37 2.33
N MET A 37 -2.77 -5.33 1.91
CA MET A 37 -1.91 -6.12 2.77
C MET A 37 -0.56 -5.39 2.90
N LEU A 38 -0.12 -5.15 4.13
CA LEU A 38 1.18 -4.54 4.38
C LEU A 38 2.28 -5.62 4.46
N TYR A 39 3.47 -5.29 3.98
CA TYR A 39 4.60 -6.22 3.92
C TYR A 39 5.48 -6.15 5.18
N ASN A 40 5.74 -7.30 5.80
CA ASN A 40 6.65 -7.40 6.94
C ASN A 40 8.13 -7.20 6.54
N GLN A 41 8.47 -7.32 5.25
CA GLN A 41 9.82 -7.11 4.74
C GLN A 41 10.28 -5.66 4.75
N THR A 42 9.36 -4.72 4.96
CA THR A 42 9.60 -3.28 5.05
C THR A 42 9.05 -2.71 6.36
N PRO A 43 9.61 -3.15 7.53
CA PRO A 43 9.02 -2.90 8.84
C PRO A 43 8.90 -1.42 9.21
N LYS A 44 9.84 -0.56 8.79
CA LYS A 44 9.78 0.87 9.10
C LYS A 44 8.57 1.53 8.43
N HIS A 45 8.33 1.24 7.15
CA HIS A 45 7.18 1.77 6.41
C HIS A 45 5.86 1.14 6.88
N HIS A 46 5.87 -0.19 7.11
CA HIS A 46 4.75 -0.93 7.66
C HIS A 46 4.26 -0.33 8.98
N ASP A 47 5.18 -0.18 9.96
CA ASP A 47 4.84 0.28 11.32
C ASP A 47 4.43 1.76 11.31
N ASN A 48 5.10 2.59 10.51
CA ASN A 48 4.76 3.99 10.35
C ASN A 48 3.35 4.16 9.74
N PHE A 49 3.02 3.43 8.68
CA PHE A 49 1.69 3.50 8.07
C PHE A 49 0.58 3.03 9.02
N LEU A 50 0.83 1.94 9.78
CA LEU A 50 -0.09 1.48 10.81
C LEU A 50 -0.27 2.48 11.94
N LYS A 51 0.81 3.12 12.40
CA LYS A 51 0.77 4.17 13.44
C LYS A 51 -0.14 5.31 12.98
N LEU A 52 0.14 5.89 11.81
CA LEU A 52 -0.66 7.00 11.27
C LEU A 52 -2.12 6.61 11.01
N THR A 53 -2.37 5.36 10.60
CA THR A 53 -3.74 4.83 10.45
C THR A 53 -4.46 4.73 11.79
N LYS A 54 -3.80 4.23 12.86
CA LYS A 54 -4.37 4.14 14.22
C LYS A 54 -4.70 5.51 14.79
N GLU A 55 -3.88 6.50 14.50
CA GLU A 55 -4.07 7.89 14.90
C GLU A 55 -5.17 8.59 14.09
N GLY A 56 -5.76 7.93 13.09
CA GLY A 56 -6.77 8.52 12.20
C GLY A 56 -6.21 9.61 11.28
N PHE A 57 -4.88 9.67 11.15
CA PHE A 57 -4.21 10.73 10.39
C PHE A 57 -4.72 10.85 8.96
N TYR A 58 -4.91 9.73 8.27
CA TYR A 58 -5.31 9.72 6.86
C TYR A 58 -6.76 10.14 6.62
N ASN A 59 -7.62 10.11 7.65
CA ASN A 59 -9.03 10.43 7.48
C ASN A 59 -9.23 11.88 7.06
N GLY A 60 -9.91 12.06 5.94
CA GLY A 60 -10.16 13.36 5.32
C GLY A 60 -9.02 13.88 4.43
N THR A 61 -7.85 13.22 4.36
CA THR A 61 -6.85 13.54 3.34
C THR A 61 -7.34 13.13 1.96
N LEU A 62 -6.75 13.72 0.92
CA LEU A 62 -7.17 13.54 -0.47
C LEU A 62 -6.23 12.61 -1.25
N PHE A 63 -6.77 11.95 -2.27
CA PHE A 63 -5.98 11.57 -3.43
C PHE A 63 -5.75 12.83 -4.27
N HIS A 64 -4.64 13.52 -3.99
CA HIS A 64 -4.37 14.87 -4.51
C HIS A 64 -3.66 14.89 -5.86
N ARG A 65 -3.11 13.76 -6.31
CA ARG A 65 -2.45 13.64 -7.62
C ARG A 65 -2.78 12.29 -8.23
N VAL A 66 -3.36 12.30 -9.44
CA VAL A 66 -3.75 11.08 -10.15
C VAL A 66 -3.26 11.13 -11.60
N ILE A 67 -2.62 10.05 -12.04
CA ILE A 67 -2.13 9.92 -13.41
C ILE A 67 -2.55 8.54 -13.90
N GLN A 68 -3.43 8.53 -14.91
CA GLN A 68 -3.88 7.31 -15.57
C GLN A 68 -2.70 6.54 -16.14
N GLU A 69 -2.77 5.19 -16.11
CA GLU A 69 -1.68 4.28 -16.49
C GLU A 69 -0.40 4.41 -15.66
N PHE A 70 -0.48 5.13 -14.52
CA PHE A 70 0.67 5.31 -13.64
C PHE A 70 0.31 5.05 -12.17
N MET A 71 -0.29 6.03 -11.45
CA MET A 71 -0.57 5.88 -10.02
C MET A 71 -1.64 6.86 -9.55
N ILE A 72 -2.17 6.59 -8.34
CA ILE A 72 -2.93 7.54 -7.53
C ILE A 72 -2.15 7.82 -6.25
N GLN A 73 -1.93 9.11 -5.91
CA GLN A 73 -1.13 9.55 -4.77
C GLN A 73 -1.97 10.32 -3.77
N GLY A 74 -1.77 10.03 -2.47
CA GLY A 74 -2.47 10.65 -1.36
C GLY A 74 -1.60 10.81 -0.12
N GLY A 75 -2.21 11.17 1.02
CA GLY A 75 -1.55 11.27 2.32
C GLY A 75 -0.83 12.58 2.60
N ASP A 76 -1.02 13.63 1.79
CA ASP A 76 -0.52 14.97 2.09
C ASP A 76 -1.32 15.56 3.27
N PRO A 77 -0.66 15.93 4.41
CA PRO A 77 -1.34 16.54 5.55
C PRO A 77 -2.09 17.83 5.21
N SER A 78 -1.56 18.62 4.26
CA SER A 78 -2.15 19.88 3.83
C SER A 78 -3.45 19.69 3.03
N SER A 79 -3.74 18.46 2.61
CA SER A 79 -4.92 18.17 1.78
C SER A 79 -6.23 18.08 2.57
N LYS A 80 -6.21 17.94 3.91
CA LYS A 80 -7.44 17.76 4.72
C LYS A 80 -8.42 18.92 4.58
N ASN A 81 -7.89 20.15 4.53
CA ASN A 81 -8.68 21.38 4.48
C ASN A 81 -8.34 22.19 3.22
N ALA A 82 -7.95 21.51 2.14
CA ALA A 82 -7.55 22.16 0.93
C ALA A 82 -8.72 22.89 0.28
N THR A 83 -8.46 24.11 -0.18
CA THR A 83 -9.39 24.86 -1.00
C THR A 83 -9.34 24.40 -2.47
N PRO A 84 -10.41 24.60 -3.25
CA PRO A 84 -10.39 24.31 -4.68
C PRO A 84 -9.20 25.00 -5.38
N GLY A 85 -8.47 24.25 -6.21
CA GLY A 85 -7.30 24.78 -6.95
C GLY A 85 -6.01 24.94 -6.16
N GLN A 86 -6.01 24.74 -4.84
CA GLN A 86 -4.79 24.78 -4.02
C GLN A 86 -3.77 23.73 -4.50
N SER A 87 -2.49 24.14 -4.62
CA SER A 87 -1.39 23.23 -4.90
C SER A 87 -1.15 22.30 -3.70
N LEU A 88 -1.03 21.00 -3.94
CA LEU A 88 -0.83 19.97 -2.94
C LEU A 88 0.38 19.10 -3.28
N GLY A 89 0.82 18.29 -2.35
CA GLY A 89 1.94 17.35 -2.51
C GLY A 89 3.23 17.80 -1.82
N SER A 90 3.28 19.00 -1.22
CA SER A 90 4.43 19.52 -0.49
C SER A 90 4.30 19.42 1.04
N GLY A 91 3.15 18.94 1.54
CA GLY A 91 2.93 18.80 2.98
C GLY A 91 3.84 17.73 3.58
N ASP A 92 4.35 18.00 4.79
CA ASP A 92 5.29 17.15 5.51
C ASP A 92 4.88 17.02 6.99
N LEU A 93 5.31 15.93 7.64
CA LEU A 93 5.14 15.69 9.09
C LEU A 93 6.41 16.01 9.91
N GLY A 94 7.46 16.54 9.27
CA GLY A 94 8.72 16.90 9.92
C GLY A 94 9.67 15.74 10.15
N TYR A 95 9.39 14.55 9.57
CA TYR A 95 10.30 13.41 9.57
C TYR A 95 10.20 12.58 8.30
N ARG A 96 11.18 11.74 8.05
CA ARG A 96 11.27 10.82 6.90
C ARG A 96 11.40 9.38 7.37
N VAL A 97 11.08 8.45 6.51
CA VAL A 97 11.29 7.01 6.72
C VAL A 97 12.41 6.54 5.81
N ASP A 98 13.46 5.96 6.38
CA ASP A 98 14.60 5.46 5.60
C ASP A 98 14.16 4.42 4.57
N ALA A 99 14.85 4.42 3.43
CA ALA A 99 14.58 3.49 2.35
C ALA A 99 14.68 2.02 2.79
N GLU A 100 13.74 1.19 2.31
CA GLU A 100 13.72 -0.26 2.57
C GLU A 100 13.54 -1.03 1.25
N PHE A 101 14.46 -0.85 0.30
CA PHE A 101 14.38 -1.53 -0.98
C PHE A 101 14.60 -3.04 -0.83
N ARG A 102 13.82 -3.82 -1.58
CA ARG A 102 13.92 -5.27 -1.67
C ARG A 102 13.75 -5.67 -3.13
N ASP A 103 14.59 -6.55 -3.65
CA ASP A 103 14.50 -7.00 -5.05
C ASP A 103 13.19 -7.73 -5.36
N SER A 104 12.62 -8.39 -4.35
CA SER A 104 11.33 -9.08 -4.48
C SER A 104 10.12 -8.14 -4.47
N LEU A 105 10.28 -6.88 -4.02
CA LEU A 105 9.22 -5.88 -3.93
C LEU A 105 9.43 -4.82 -5.00
N PHE A 106 8.67 -4.93 -6.07
CA PHE A 106 8.80 -4.08 -7.25
C PHE A 106 7.44 -3.48 -7.65
N HIS A 107 7.44 -2.44 -8.46
CA HIS A 107 6.26 -1.61 -8.76
C HIS A 107 5.28 -2.27 -9.73
N LYS A 108 4.87 -3.53 -9.48
CA LYS A 108 3.76 -4.15 -10.19
C LYS A 108 2.45 -3.40 -9.91
N ARG A 109 1.44 -3.59 -10.78
CA ARG A 109 0.09 -3.05 -10.56
C ARG A 109 -0.45 -3.45 -9.18
N GLY A 110 -1.05 -2.50 -8.49
CA GLY A 110 -1.70 -2.67 -7.20
C GLY A 110 -0.79 -2.50 -5.99
N VAL A 111 0.52 -2.31 -6.14
CA VAL A 111 1.38 -2.11 -4.96
C VAL A 111 1.18 -0.73 -4.34
N LEU A 112 1.33 -0.69 -3.01
CA LEU A 112 1.42 0.51 -2.19
C LEU A 112 2.90 0.86 -2.01
N ALA A 113 3.27 2.08 -2.34
CA ALA A 113 4.63 2.58 -2.21
C ALA A 113 4.66 3.98 -1.60
N ALA A 114 5.77 4.32 -0.95
CA ALA A 114 5.96 5.60 -0.30
C ALA A 114 6.43 6.66 -1.30
N ALA A 115 5.84 7.87 -1.24
CA ALA A 115 6.33 9.01 -2.01
C ALA A 115 7.64 9.55 -1.43
N SER A 116 8.44 10.22 -2.26
CA SER A 116 9.68 10.88 -1.88
C SER A 116 9.86 12.14 -2.71
N ASP A 117 10.57 13.11 -2.19
CA ASP A 117 10.95 14.35 -2.87
C ASP A 117 12.24 14.21 -3.72
N GLY A 118 12.78 12.98 -3.83
CA GLY A 118 14.00 12.73 -4.60
C GLY A 118 15.29 13.08 -3.87
N ASN A 119 15.27 13.09 -2.52
CA ASN A 119 16.46 13.31 -1.71
C ASN A 119 17.56 12.25 -1.98
N PRO A 120 18.86 12.58 -1.75
CA PRO A 120 19.97 11.66 -2.03
C PRO A 120 19.89 10.33 -1.27
N GLU A 121 19.37 10.35 -0.04
CA GLU A 121 19.19 9.18 0.83
C GLU A 121 18.05 8.28 0.37
N LYS A 122 17.26 8.74 -0.61
CA LYS A 122 16.03 8.08 -1.08
C LYS A 122 15.05 7.78 0.05
N ALA A 123 15.12 8.56 1.13
CA ALA A 123 14.18 8.47 2.23
C ALA A 123 12.79 8.92 1.80
N SER A 124 11.79 8.27 2.35
CA SER A 124 10.40 8.49 1.99
C SER A 124 9.75 9.59 2.82
N SER A 125 8.74 10.26 2.27
CA SER A 125 7.79 11.04 3.06
C SER A 125 7.18 10.18 4.15
N ALA A 126 6.98 10.76 5.34
CA ALA A 126 6.36 10.06 6.46
C ALA A 126 4.91 9.66 6.20
N SER A 127 4.17 10.42 5.40
CA SER A 127 2.73 10.20 5.20
C SER A 127 2.29 10.03 3.77
N GLN A 128 3.00 10.62 2.80
CA GLN A 128 2.56 10.54 1.42
C GLN A 128 2.88 9.17 0.80
N PHE A 129 1.88 8.59 0.17
CA PHE A 129 1.95 7.29 -0.48
C PHE A 129 1.30 7.32 -1.87
N TYR A 130 1.56 6.30 -2.67
CA TYR A 130 0.82 6.08 -3.90
C TYR A 130 0.50 4.61 -4.10
N ILE A 131 -0.58 4.36 -4.86
CA ILE A 131 -0.94 3.02 -5.31
C ILE A 131 -0.74 2.97 -6.83
N VAL A 132 0.01 1.99 -7.29
CA VAL A 132 0.33 1.84 -8.70
C VAL A 132 -0.89 1.32 -9.46
N GLN A 133 -1.41 2.10 -10.40
CA GLN A 133 -2.31 1.60 -11.43
C GLN A 133 -1.50 0.87 -12.50
N GLY A 134 -0.51 1.55 -13.06
CA GLY A 134 0.39 1.04 -14.08
C GLY A 134 -0.30 0.73 -15.40
N LYS A 135 0.51 0.46 -16.42
CA LYS A 135 0.08 -0.09 -17.70
C LYS A 135 0.76 -1.41 -17.96
N LYS A 136 0.22 -2.21 -18.88
CA LYS A 136 0.91 -3.40 -19.40
C LYS A 136 2.04 -3.00 -20.33
N TRP A 137 3.08 -3.82 -20.34
CA TRP A 137 4.30 -3.60 -21.11
C TRP A 137 4.50 -4.71 -22.12
N THR A 138 5.31 -4.43 -23.14
CA THR A 138 5.90 -5.42 -24.04
C THR A 138 7.39 -5.52 -23.79
N ASP A 139 8.06 -6.56 -24.27
CA ASP A 139 9.52 -6.65 -24.14
C ASP A 139 10.20 -5.44 -24.78
N THR A 140 9.79 -5.04 -25.98
CA THR A 140 10.32 -3.85 -26.66
C THR A 140 10.15 -2.58 -25.81
N SER A 141 8.96 -2.33 -25.26
CA SER A 141 8.71 -1.14 -24.45
C SER A 141 9.44 -1.15 -23.10
N LEU A 142 9.69 -2.34 -22.51
CA LEU A 142 10.53 -2.47 -21.31
C LEU A 142 12.01 -2.19 -21.63
N ASP A 143 12.50 -2.62 -22.77
CA ASP A 143 13.88 -2.34 -23.21
C ASP A 143 14.09 -0.87 -23.52
N GLU A 144 13.12 -0.23 -24.17
CA GLU A 144 13.15 1.22 -24.36
C GLU A 144 13.12 1.99 -23.04
N LEU A 145 12.26 1.58 -22.10
CA LEU A 145 12.17 2.20 -20.78
C LEU A 145 13.48 2.09 -20.03
N ARG A 146 14.14 0.90 -20.09
CA ARG A 146 15.43 0.63 -19.47
C ARG A 146 16.49 1.63 -19.93
N VAL A 147 16.56 1.88 -21.23
CA VAL A 147 17.53 2.84 -21.80
C VAL A 147 17.16 4.28 -21.44
N LYS A 148 15.89 4.66 -21.62
CA LYS A 148 15.45 6.05 -21.49
C LYS A 148 15.34 6.55 -20.05
N ARG A 149 15.00 5.67 -19.09
CA ARG A 149 14.61 6.08 -17.73
C ARG A 149 15.23 5.28 -16.58
N MET A 150 16.00 4.24 -16.84
CA MET A 150 16.49 3.34 -15.80
C MET A 150 18.02 3.21 -15.79
N ASN A 151 18.74 4.10 -16.46
CA ASN A 151 20.22 4.05 -16.58
C ASN A 151 20.73 2.64 -16.97
N ASN A 152 20.06 2.00 -17.91
CA ASN A 152 20.32 0.63 -18.35
C ASN A 152 20.16 -0.46 -17.26
N ARG A 153 19.54 -0.19 -16.12
CA ARG A 153 19.26 -1.20 -15.10
C ARG A 153 18.43 -2.35 -15.71
N VAL A 154 18.94 -3.57 -15.57
CA VAL A 154 18.26 -4.76 -16.08
C VAL A 154 17.01 -5.05 -15.23
N ILE A 155 15.88 -5.33 -15.89
CA ILE A 155 14.67 -5.81 -15.24
C ILE A 155 14.74 -7.35 -15.25
N PRO A 156 14.76 -8.04 -14.09
CA PRO A 156 14.80 -9.50 -14.01
C PRO A 156 13.63 -10.14 -14.75
N GLU A 157 13.86 -11.27 -15.40
CA GLU A 157 12.84 -11.93 -16.22
C GLU A 157 11.54 -12.26 -15.47
N PRO A 158 11.55 -12.70 -14.20
CA PRO A 158 10.30 -12.87 -13.44
C PRO A 158 9.49 -11.57 -13.29
N GLN A 159 10.17 -10.43 -13.13
CA GLN A 159 9.51 -9.12 -13.05
C GLN A 159 8.99 -8.67 -14.43
N ARG A 160 9.78 -8.88 -15.50
CA ARG A 160 9.33 -8.61 -16.88
C ARG A 160 8.01 -9.34 -17.18
N LYS A 161 7.93 -10.63 -16.83
CA LYS A 161 6.71 -11.42 -17.01
C LYS A 161 5.52 -10.75 -16.29
N VAL A 162 5.66 -10.36 -15.03
CA VAL A 162 4.60 -9.70 -14.26
C VAL A 162 4.22 -8.37 -14.91
N TYR A 163 5.18 -7.54 -15.32
CA TYR A 163 4.89 -6.27 -15.98
C TYR A 163 4.15 -6.42 -17.31
N LYS A 164 4.41 -7.51 -18.05
CA LYS A 164 3.67 -7.85 -19.29
C LYS A 164 2.24 -8.34 -18.98
N GLU A 165 2.07 -9.15 -17.94
CA GLU A 165 0.79 -9.77 -17.60
C GLU A 165 -0.20 -8.81 -16.94
N ILE A 166 0.23 -8.13 -15.88
CA ILE A 166 -0.63 -7.29 -15.06
C ILE A 166 -0.29 -5.79 -15.10
N GLY A 167 0.90 -5.44 -15.59
CA GLY A 167 1.33 -4.05 -15.66
C GLY A 167 2.10 -3.56 -14.44
N GLY A 168 2.42 -2.27 -14.44
CA GLY A 168 3.16 -1.62 -13.38
C GLY A 168 4.01 -0.44 -13.84
N SER A 169 4.95 -0.01 -12.99
CA SER A 169 5.80 1.17 -13.19
C SER A 169 7.29 0.85 -12.94
N PRO A 170 7.95 0.07 -13.83
CA PRO A 170 9.30 -0.50 -13.60
C PRO A 170 10.39 0.54 -13.29
N HIS A 171 10.23 1.76 -13.82
CA HIS A 171 11.22 2.83 -13.64
C HIS A 171 11.32 3.34 -12.19
N LEU A 172 10.36 2.99 -11.32
CA LEU A 172 10.36 3.37 -9.91
C LEU A 172 11.08 2.35 -9.02
N ASP A 173 11.36 1.15 -9.53
CA ASP A 173 12.01 0.09 -8.75
C ASP A 173 13.39 0.53 -8.23
N GLN A 174 13.69 0.18 -6.97
CA GLN A 174 14.93 0.54 -6.26
C GLN A 174 15.14 2.07 -6.10
N THR A 175 14.04 2.84 -6.28
CA THR A 175 14.05 4.30 -6.06
C THR A 175 13.02 4.70 -5.01
N TYR A 176 11.90 3.97 -4.95
CA TYR A 176 10.84 4.17 -3.97
C TYR A 176 10.53 2.87 -3.23
N THR A 177 10.26 2.95 -1.92
CA THR A 177 9.96 1.76 -1.12
C THR A 177 8.54 1.28 -1.36
N VAL A 178 8.42 0.03 -1.80
CA VAL A 178 7.15 -0.71 -1.86
C VAL A 178 6.93 -1.43 -0.54
N TYR A 179 5.78 -1.20 0.12
CA TYR A 179 5.53 -1.74 1.46
C TYR A 179 4.16 -2.38 1.66
N GLY A 180 3.43 -2.60 0.58
CA GLY A 180 2.15 -3.31 0.59
C GLY A 180 1.56 -3.52 -0.79
N GLU A 181 0.43 -4.20 -0.87
CA GLU A 181 -0.31 -4.38 -2.11
C GLU A 181 -1.82 -4.45 -1.89
N VAL A 182 -2.58 -3.99 -2.87
CA VAL A 182 -4.04 -4.14 -2.93
C VAL A 182 -4.37 -5.61 -3.18
N VAL A 183 -5.02 -6.23 -2.23
CA VAL A 183 -5.46 -7.64 -2.32
C VAL A 183 -6.95 -7.78 -2.64
N LYS A 184 -7.71 -6.67 -2.57
CA LYS A 184 -9.12 -6.59 -2.92
C LYS A 184 -9.49 -5.17 -3.28
N GLY A 185 -10.35 -4.97 -4.31
CA GLY A 185 -10.89 -3.66 -4.67
C GLY A 185 -9.95 -2.80 -5.51
N ILE A 186 -9.15 -3.40 -6.39
CA ILE A 186 -8.27 -2.68 -7.33
C ILE A 186 -9.05 -1.76 -8.27
N GLU A 187 -10.36 -2.02 -8.46
CA GLU A 187 -11.28 -1.24 -9.27
C GLU A 187 -11.43 0.19 -8.75
N MET A 188 -11.29 0.40 -7.43
CA MET A 188 -11.26 1.76 -6.84
C MET A 188 -10.06 2.55 -7.38
N VAL A 189 -8.90 1.91 -7.52
CA VAL A 189 -7.69 2.56 -8.06
C VAL A 189 -7.90 2.99 -9.50
N ASP A 190 -8.53 2.13 -10.31
CA ASP A 190 -8.86 2.45 -11.71
C ASP A 190 -9.87 3.58 -11.82
N ALA A 191 -10.92 3.54 -11.01
CA ALA A 191 -11.94 4.57 -10.95
C ALA A 191 -11.33 5.94 -10.60
N ILE A 192 -10.46 6.00 -9.58
CA ILE A 192 -9.78 7.23 -9.18
C ILE A 192 -8.80 7.72 -10.25
N ALA A 193 -8.02 6.80 -10.86
CA ALA A 193 -7.05 7.19 -11.88
C ALA A 193 -7.68 7.78 -13.15
N SER A 194 -8.96 7.49 -13.41
CA SER A 194 -9.70 7.90 -14.61
C SER A 194 -10.48 9.22 -14.46
N VAL A 195 -10.50 9.82 -13.27
CA VAL A 195 -11.25 11.06 -13.05
C VAL A 195 -10.71 12.25 -13.85
N LYS A 196 -11.56 13.23 -14.08
CA LYS A 196 -11.15 14.53 -14.65
C LYS A 196 -10.19 15.22 -13.67
N LYS A 197 -9.11 15.80 -14.21
CA LYS A 197 -8.04 16.41 -13.43
C LYS A 197 -7.55 17.70 -14.05
N SER A 198 -6.93 18.54 -13.24
CA SER A 198 -6.27 19.78 -13.66
C SER A 198 -4.96 19.50 -14.41
N ALA A 199 -4.33 20.52 -14.94
CA ALA A 199 -3.00 20.44 -15.55
C ALA A 199 -1.91 19.93 -14.57
N SER A 200 -2.08 20.17 -13.27
CA SER A 200 -1.20 19.63 -12.20
C SER A 200 -1.54 18.20 -11.78
N ASN A 201 -2.44 17.52 -12.49
CA ASN A 201 -2.95 16.18 -12.16
C ASN A 201 -3.73 16.08 -10.84
N ARG A 202 -4.20 17.18 -10.25
CA ARG A 202 -5.14 17.15 -9.13
C ARG A 202 -6.54 16.83 -9.67
N PRO A 203 -7.30 15.88 -9.08
CA PRO A 203 -8.71 15.69 -9.40
C PRO A 203 -9.50 17.01 -9.31
N LEU A 204 -10.43 17.24 -10.25
CA LEU A 204 -11.28 18.45 -10.22
C LEU A 204 -12.27 18.40 -9.05
N GLU A 205 -12.70 17.20 -8.65
CA GLU A 205 -13.49 16.94 -7.47
C GLU A 205 -12.63 16.26 -6.42
N ASP A 206 -12.68 16.75 -5.18
CA ASP A 206 -11.86 16.21 -4.11
C ASP A 206 -12.28 14.78 -3.74
N ILE A 207 -11.33 13.86 -3.76
CA ILE A 207 -11.51 12.45 -3.41
C ILE A 207 -10.92 12.23 -2.03
N LYS A 208 -11.76 12.37 -1.00
CA LYS A 208 -11.40 12.12 0.41
C LYS A 208 -11.30 10.64 0.68
N MET A 209 -10.37 10.27 1.57
CA MET A 209 -10.23 8.90 2.05
C MET A 209 -10.56 8.77 3.53
N GLU A 210 -11.06 7.59 3.88
CA GLU A 210 -11.12 7.06 5.24
C GLU A 210 -10.24 5.82 5.29
N VAL A 211 -9.31 5.77 6.25
CA VAL A 211 -8.34 4.68 6.36
C VAL A 211 -8.48 4.00 7.71
N SER A 212 -8.61 2.67 7.70
CA SER A 212 -8.82 1.89 8.92
C SER A 212 -8.11 0.54 8.86
N ILE A 213 -7.64 0.06 10.02
CA ILE A 213 -7.08 -1.29 10.15
C ILE A 213 -8.22 -2.31 10.21
N LEU A 214 -8.09 -3.45 9.51
CA LEU A 214 -9.07 -4.51 9.57
C LEU A 214 -9.11 -5.17 10.95
N LYS A 215 -10.31 -5.47 11.43
CA LYS A 215 -10.50 -6.20 12.68
C LYS A 215 -10.06 -7.67 12.53
N LYS A 216 -9.58 -8.29 13.61
CA LYS A 216 -9.07 -9.68 13.62
C LYS A 216 -9.99 -10.70 12.91
N LYS A 217 -11.33 -10.55 13.05
CA LYS A 217 -12.30 -11.44 12.39
C LYS A 217 -12.27 -11.29 10.86
N GLU A 218 -12.14 -10.04 10.37
CA GLU A 218 -12.07 -9.73 8.94
C GLU A 218 -10.74 -10.24 8.35
N VAL A 219 -9.63 -10.01 9.08
CA VAL A 219 -8.29 -10.52 8.72
C VAL A 219 -8.33 -12.03 8.49
N ARG A 220 -8.81 -12.82 9.46
CA ARG A 220 -8.88 -14.28 9.35
C ARG A 220 -9.71 -14.75 8.16
N LYS A 221 -10.85 -14.07 7.89
CA LYS A 221 -11.68 -14.36 6.73
C LYS A 221 -10.92 -14.10 5.43
N LEU A 222 -10.22 -12.97 5.36
CA LEU A 222 -9.46 -12.56 4.18
C LEU A 222 -8.26 -13.46 3.93
N GLU A 223 -7.47 -13.77 4.97
CA GLU A 223 -6.33 -14.71 4.88
C GLU A 223 -6.78 -16.08 4.33
N LYS A 224 -7.94 -16.58 4.79
CA LYS A 224 -8.54 -17.81 4.26
C LYS A 224 -8.91 -17.68 2.77
N GLN A 225 -9.51 -16.57 2.37
CA GLN A 225 -9.88 -16.31 0.98
C GLN A 225 -8.67 -16.19 0.04
N LEU A 226 -7.59 -15.60 0.53
CA LEU A 226 -6.35 -15.43 -0.22
C LEU A 226 -5.44 -16.68 -0.20
N GLY A 227 -5.85 -17.74 0.50
CA GLY A 227 -5.02 -18.95 0.64
C GLY A 227 -3.72 -18.72 1.42
N LEU A 228 -3.64 -17.65 2.21
CA LEU A 228 -2.51 -17.33 3.06
C LEU A 228 -2.54 -18.32 4.25
N LYS A 229 -1.91 -19.49 4.07
CA LYS A 229 -1.84 -20.53 5.10
C LYS A 229 -1.11 -20.00 6.32
N ASN A 230 -1.62 -20.32 7.51
CA ASN A 230 -0.87 -20.29 8.76
C ASN A 230 0.24 -21.37 8.67
N ASN A 231 1.30 -21.10 7.92
CA ASN A 231 2.52 -21.88 8.06
C ASN A 231 3.15 -21.45 9.39
N THR A 232 2.77 -22.12 10.46
CA THR A 232 3.59 -22.30 11.64
C THR A 232 4.90 -22.95 11.18
N LEU A 233 5.96 -22.17 11.08
CA LEU A 233 7.33 -22.62 11.26
C LEU A 233 7.82 -22.06 12.58
#